data_7b3d794ea6843ed7c7619dc455b6692f
#
_entry.id   7b3d794ea6843ed7c7619dc455b6692f
#
_cell.length_a   1.000
_cell.length_b   1.000
_cell.length_c   1.000
_cell.angle_alpha   90.00
_cell.angle_beta   90.00
_cell.angle_gamma   90.00
#
_symmetry.space_group_name_H-M   'P 1'
#
loop_
_entity.id
_entity.type
_entity.pdbx_description
1 polymer ?
#
loop_
_entity_poly.entity_id
_entity_poly.type
_entity_poly.pdbx_seq_one_letter_code
_entity_poly.pdbx_strand_id
1 'polypeptide(L)' 'MDSKRALAENLRKNIYDLNMTQAKYAKEIGIPITTLEYVISGKGSVSLTTLDKIAYGAGIDPWELIRPFESK' A
#
# COMPACT_ATOMS: atom_id res chain seq x y z
N MET A 1 4.10 -15.93 -6.64
CA MET A 1 3.33 -14.80 -6.08
C MET A 1 3.97 -13.49 -6.45
N ASP A 2 3.17 -12.56 -6.93
CA ASP A 2 3.66 -11.26 -7.37
C ASP A 2 3.57 -10.27 -6.20
N SER A 3 4.72 -9.78 -5.74
CA SER A 3 4.76 -8.85 -4.61
C SER A 3 4.03 -7.55 -4.90
N LYS A 4 4.05 -7.10 -6.17
CA LYS A 4 3.34 -5.88 -6.55
C LYS A 4 1.84 -6.06 -6.35
N ARG A 5 1.33 -7.21 -6.69
CA ARG A 5 -0.08 -7.51 -6.54
C ARG A 5 -0.46 -7.64 -5.06
N ALA A 6 0.39 -8.30 -4.29
CA ALA A 6 0.14 -8.45 -2.86
C ALA A 6 0.11 -7.09 -2.19
N LEU A 7 1.05 -6.21 -2.54
CA LEU A 7 1.09 -4.87 -2.00
C LEU A 7 -0.20 -4.10 -2.33
N ALA A 8 -0.62 -4.19 -3.60
CA ALA A 8 -1.82 -3.48 -4.04
C ALA A 8 -3.05 -3.94 -3.26
N GLU A 9 -3.19 -5.25 -3.09
CA GLU A 9 -4.34 -5.80 -2.37
C GLU A 9 -4.32 -5.44 -0.90
N ASN A 10 -3.15 -5.49 -0.28
CA ASN A 10 -3.02 -5.13 1.13
C ASN A 10 -3.34 -3.65 1.35
N LEU A 11 -2.92 -2.78 0.43
CA LEU A 11 -3.24 -1.36 0.55
C LEU A 11 -4.72 -1.09 0.36
N ARG A 12 -5.33 -1.74 -0.62
CA ARG A 12 -6.78 -1.57 -0.82
C ARG A 12 -7.54 -1.98 0.42
N LYS A 13 -7.17 -3.10 1.01
CA LYS A 13 -7.84 -3.58 2.19
C LYS A 13 -7.65 -2.61 3.36
N ASN A 14 -6.44 -2.12 3.53
CA ASN A 14 -6.14 -1.19 4.61
C ASN A 14 -6.94 0.11 4.47
N ILE A 15 -6.99 0.65 3.26
CA ILE A 15 -7.76 1.86 2.99
C ILE A 15 -9.25 1.62 3.26
N TYR A 16 -9.75 0.49 2.82
CA TYR A 16 -11.14 0.13 3.04
C TYR A 16 -11.46 0.01 4.54
N ASP A 17 -10.58 -0.69 5.27
CA ASP A 17 -10.80 -0.91 6.70
C ASP A 17 -10.76 0.40 7.48
N LEU A 18 -9.94 1.36 7.04
CA LEU A 18 -9.85 2.67 7.68
C LEU A 18 -10.95 3.62 7.24
N ASN A 19 -11.74 3.21 6.26
CA ASN A 19 -12.84 4.01 5.73
C ASN A 19 -12.35 5.38 5.24
N MET A 20 -11.24 5.37 4.52
CA MET A 20 -10.62 6.58 3.97
C MET A 20 -10.71 6.63 2.46
N THR A 21 -10.61 7.83 1.91
CA THR A 21 -10.37 7.97 0.48
C THR A 21 -8.90 7.75 0.20
N GLN A 22 -8.56 7.42 -1.05
CA GLN A 22 -7.16 7.27 -1.44
C GLN A 22 -6.40 8.57 -1.25
N ALA A 23 -7.03 9.70 -1.58
CA ALA A 23 -6.39 11.01 -1.44
C ALA A 23 -6.01 11.28 0.02
N LYS A 24 -6.94 11.00 0.93
CA LYS A 24 -6.66 11.21 2.34
C LYS A 24 -5.58 10.26 2.83
N TYR A 25 -5.64 9.02 2.40
CA TYR A 25 -4.65 8.03 2.80
C TYR A 25 -3.24 8.43 2.34
N ALA A 26 -3.13 8.88 1.08
CA ALA A 26 -1.84 9.32 0.54
C ALA A 26 -1.28 10.47 1.37
N LYS A 27 -2.15 11.41 1.73
CA LYS A 27 -1.74 12.55 2.55
C LYS A 27 -1.25 12.10 3.91
N GLU A 28 -1.95 11.15 4.52
CA GLU A 28 -1.60 10.66 5.85
C GLU A 28 -0.25 9.95 5.86
N ILE A 29 0.05 9.19 4.82
CA ILE A 29 1.32 8.46 4.77
C ILE A 29 2.44 9.25 4.09
N GLY A 30 2.13 10.44 3.58
CA GLY A 30 3.17 11.35 3.09
C GLY A 30 3.68 11.05 1.69
N ILE A 31 2.84 10.52 0.81
CA ILE A 31 3.21 10.30 -0.58
C ILE A 31 2.21 10.99 -1.51
N PRO A 32 2.62 11.32 -2.75
CA PRO A 32 1.68 11.89 -3.71
C PRO A 32 0.56 10.89 -4.05
N ILE A 33 -0.63 11.41 -4.31
CA ILE A 33 -1.77 10.55 -4.66
C ILE A 33 -1.46 9.76 -5.93
N THR A 34 -0.74 10.35 -6.88
CA THR A 34 -0.39 9.64 -8.11
C THR A 34 0.48 8.42 -7.82
N THR A 35 1.40 8.55 -6.86
CA THR A 35 2.23 7.42 -6.45
C THR A 35 1.38 6.33 -5.83
N LEU A 36 0.45 6.70 -4.96
CA LEU A 36 -0.43 5.73 -4.33
C LEU A 36 -1.29 5.02 -5.38
N GLU A 37 -1.85 5.77 -6.31
CA GLU A 37 -2.67 5.17 -7.37
C GLU A 37 -1.88 4.18 -8.20
N TYR A 38 -0.62 4.52 -8.50
CA TYR A 38 0.24 3.63 -9.26
C TYR A 38 0.48 2.31 -8.51
N VAL A 39 0.76 2.42 -7.22
CA VAL A 39 1.00 1.23 -6.39
C VAL A 39 -0.27 0.38 -6.30
N ILE A 40 -1.40 1.01 -6.07
CA ILE A 40 -2.67 0.30 -5.91
C ILE A 40 -3.08 -0.40 -7.22
N SER A 41 -2.66 0.13 -8.36
CA SER A 41 -2.97 -0.51 -9.63
C SER A 41 -2.27 -1.86 -9.79
N GLY A 42 -1.22 -2.10 -9.02
CA GLY A 42 -0.48 -3.34 -9.08
C GLY A 42 0.37 -3.50 -10.32
N LYS A 43 0.55 -2.43 -11.09
CA LYS A 43 1.23 -2.51 -12.38
C LYS A 43 2.72 -2.28 -12.32
N GLY A 44 3.21 -1.67 -11.27
CA GLY A 44 4.61 -1.30 -11.23
C GLY A 44 5.28 -1.63 -9.92
N SER A 45 6.60 -1.58 -9.94
CA SER A 45 7.40 -1.78 -8.75
C SER A 45 7.46 -0.50 -7.95
N VAL A 46 7.66 -0.63 -6.65
CA VAL A 46 7.93 0.52 -5.80
C VAL A 46 9.34 0.38 -5.27
N SER A 47 9.98 1.52 -5.01
CA SER A 47 11.28 1.50 -4.37
C SER A 47 11.12 1.08 -2.90
N LEU A 48 12.21 0.62 -2.32
CA LEU A 48 12.19 0.28 -0.90
C LEU A 48 11.88 1.51 -0.04
N THR A 49 12.35 2.68 -0.48
CA THR A 49 12.06 3.92 0.23
C THR A 49 10.57 4.21 0.27
N THR A 50 9.89 4.03 -0.87
CA THR A 50 8.45 4.24 -0.94
C THR A 50 7.71 3.22 -0.09
N LEU A 51 8.15 1.96 -0.17
CA LEU A 51 7.54 0.90 0.64
C LEU A 51 7.66 1.21 2.14
N ASP A 52 8.84 1.69 2.55
CA ASP A 52 9.05 2.06 3.95
C ASP A 52 8.14 3.20 4.38
N LYS A 53 7.97 4.20 3.52
CA LYS A 53 7.06 5.31 3.84
C LYS A 53 5.64 4.84 4.02
N ILE A 54 5.19 3.96 3.13
CA ILE A 54 3.84 3.42 3.22
C ILE A 54 3.68 2.62 4.52
N ALA A 55 4.64 1.76 4.81
CA ALA A 55 4.58 0.93 6.01
C ALA A 55 4.60 1.78 7.27
N TYR A 56 5.47 2.78 7.31
CA TYR A 56 5.57 3.65 8.46
C TYR A 56 4.26 4.42 8.67
N GLY A 57 3.73 4.97 7.59
CA GLY A 57 2.50 5.73 7.67
C GLY A 57 1.30 4.88 8.03
N ALA A 58 1.30 3.62 7.61
CA ALA A 58 0.22 2.68 7.92
C ALA A 58 0.40 2.03 9.29
N GLY A 59 1.58 2.17 9.90
CA GLY A 59 1.84 1.58 11.20
C GLY A 59 2.06 0.08 11.17
N ILE A 60 2.54 -0.45 10.06
CA ILE A 60 2.80 -1.88 9.93
C ILE A 60 4.19 -2.09 9.34
N ASP A 61 4.70 -3.30 9.47
CA ASP A 61 6.00 -3.65 8.91
C ASP A 61 5.94 -3.71 7.39
N PRO A 62 7.00 -3.30 6.70
CA PRO A 62 7.05 -3.44 5.25
C PRO A 62 6.79 -4.86 4.77
N TRP A 63 7.26 -5.84 5.51
CA TRP A 63 7.03 -7.25 5.22
C TRP A 63 5.54 -7.57 5.19
N GLU A 64 4.75 -6.99 6.09
CA GLU A 64 3.31 -7.21 6.12
C GLU A 64 2.62 -6.69 4.87
N LEU A 65 3.14 -5.60 4.30
CA LEU A 65 2.55 -5.01 3.11
C LEU A 65 2.68 -5.91 1.89
N ILE A 66 3.78 -6.64 1.79
CA ILE A 66 4.03 -7.46 0.59
C ILE A 66 3.72 -8.93 0.82
N ARG A 67 3.26 -9.27 2.01
CA ARG A 67 2.89 -10.64 2.32
C ARG A 67 1.66 -11.04 1.51
N PRO A 68 1.66 -12.23 0.90
CA PRO A 68 0.52 -12.67 0.12
C PRO A 68 -0.76 -12.63 0.94
N PHE A 69 -1.81 -12.16 0.32
CA PHE A 69 -3.11 -12.10 0.95
C PHE A 69 -3.67 -13.50 0.99
N GLU A 70 -3.93 -14.00 2.18
CA GLU A 70 -4.47 -15.34 2.32
C GLU A 70 -5.90 -15.28 2.75
N SER A 71 -6.77 -15.85 1.95
CA SER A 71 -8.15 -16.01 2.36
C SER A 71 -8.32 -17.45 2.81
N LYS A 72 -8.66 -17.60 4.02
CA LYS A 72 -8.88 -18.91 4.59
C LYS A 72 -10.32 -19.15 4.82
#